data_281630976c32f3b74afb4efb77a98d29
#
_entry.id   281630976c32f3b74afb4efb77a98d29
#
_cell.length_a   1.000
_cell.length_b   1.000
_cell.length_c   1.000
_cell.angle_alpha   90.00
_cell.angle_beta   90.00
_cell.angle_gamma   90.00
#
_symmetry.space_group_name_H-M   'P 1'
#
loop_
_entity.id
_entity.type
_entity.pdbx_description
1 polymer ?
#
loop_
_entity_poly.entity_id
_entity_poly.type
_entity_poly.pdbx_seq_one_letter_code
_entity_poly.pdbx_strand_id
1 'polypeptide(L)'
;MITNDHMSDREDIIKIVEMFFEIGKTKDLSKLKEIQLNDTNFSSFSDVQPYDLKDYKTSIALEELRFVSISDYDYEIKNPKISIFNDSAVLAFELMQKGMLVDNKAYTGEHITIIGRATFVLWKKPTWKIIHIHLSKINK
;
A
#
# COMPACT_ATOMS: atom_id res chain seq x y z
N MET A 1 -11.96 -28.54 0.05
CA MET A 1 -12.43 -28.00 -1.22
C MET A 1 -11.48 -26.95 -1.72
N ILE A 2 -10.90 -27.19 -2.85
CA ILE A 2 -9.85 -26.32 -3.42
C ILE A 2 -10.38 -24.92 -3.72
N THR A 3 -11.60 -24.82 -4.22
CA THR A 3 -12.22 -23.53 -4.55
C THR A 3 -12.40 -22.63 -3.34
N ASN A 4 -12.70 -23.19 -2.18
CA ASN A 4 -12.87 -22.41 -0.94
C ASN A 4 -11.55 -21.81 -0.48
N ASP A 5 -10.44 -22.55 -0.62
CA ASP A 5 -9.12 -22.07 -0.25
C ASP A 5 -8.69 -20.88 -1.13
N HIS A 6 -8.95 -20.95 -2.44
CA HIS A 6 -8.65 -19.85 -3.35
C HIS A 6 -9.51 -18.62 -3.08
N MET A 7 -10.79 -18.81 -2.75
CA MET A 7 -11.65 -17.68 -2.41
C MET A 7 -11.19 -17.01 -1.11
N SER A 8 -10.82 -17.80 -0.11
CA SER A 8 -10.30 -17.28 1.15
C SER A 8 -8.98 -16.53 0.94
N ASP A 9 -8.09 -17.05 0.12
CA ASP A 9 -6.83 -16.40 -0.23
C ASP A 9 -7.07 -15.06 -0.92
N ARG A 10 -7.99 -15.00 -1.87
CA ARG A 10 -8.34 -13.75 -2.56
C ARG A 10 -8.87 -12.70 -1.58
N GLU A 11 -9.74 -13.10 -0.68
CA GLU A 11 -10.29 -12.19 0.34
C GLU A 11 -9.20 -11.67 1.27
N ASP A 12 -8.32 -12.55 1.72
CA ASP A 12 -7.22 -12.19 2.61
C ASP A 12 -6.25 -11.21 1.94
N ILE A 13 -5.91 -11.46 0.67
CA ILE A 13 -5.01 -10.59 -0.10
C ILE A 13 -5.62 -9.20 -0.25
N ILE A 14 -6.89 -9.12 -0.63
CA ILE A 14 -7.59 -7.84 -0.78
C ILE A 14 -7.61 -7.09 0.53
N LYS A 15 -7.95 -7.77 1.63
CA LYS A 15 -8.00 -7.14 2.96
C LYS A 15 -6.65 -6.57 3.39
N ILE A 16 -5.56 -7.29 3.13
CA ILE A 16 -4.21 -6.82 3.47
C ILE A 16 -3.87 -5.56 2.69
N VAL A 17 -4.14 -5.54 1.39
CA VAL A 17 -3.86 -4.37 0.56
C VAL A 17 -4.76 -3.20 0.93
N GLU A 18 -6.04 -3.45 1.18
CA GLU A 18 -6.93 -2.40 1.68
C GLU A 18 -6.45 -1.85 3.02
N MET A 19 -5.97 -2.71 3.91
CA MET A 19 -5.44 -2.29 5.21
C MET A 19 -4.26 -1.34 5.06
N PHE A 20 -3.40 -1.56 4.05
CA PHE A 20 -2.29 -0.65 3.78
C PHE A 20 -2.79 0.80 3.60
N PHE A 21 -3.83 0.99 2.80
CA PHE A 21 -4.39 2.33 2.57
C PHE A 21 -5.24 2.81 3.73
N GLU A 22 -5.98 1.90 4.41
CA GLU A 22 -6.77 2.25 5.58
C GLU A 22 -5.93 2.87 6.70
N ILE A 23 -4.66 2.53 6.80
CA ILE A 23 -3.73 3.13 7.76
C ILE A 23 -3.66 4.66 7.59
N GLY A 24 -3.79 5.16 6.35
CA GLY A 24 -3.87 6.59 6.10
C GLY A 24 -5.09 7.26 6.73
N LYS A 25 -6.17 6.52 6.92
CA LYS A 25 -7.40 7.01 7.56
C LYS A 25 -7.35 6.83 9.07
N THR A 26 -6.97 5.65 9.54
CA THR A 26 -7.00 5.30 10.97
C THR A 26 -5.83 5.88 11.75
N LYS A 27 -4.69 6.10 11.08
CA LYS A 27 -3.41 6.51 11.68
C LYS A 27 -2.83 5.45 12.62
N ASP A 28 -3.25 4.20 12.48
CA ASP A 28 -2.68 3.08 13.23
C ASP A 28 -1.45 2.55 12.51
N LEU A 29 -0.33 3.24 12.70
CA LEU A 29 0.91 2.98 11.99
C LEU A 29 1.52 1.61 12.31
N SER A 30 1.18 1.03 13.48
CA SER A 30 1.68 -0.29 13.86
C SER A 30 1.27 -1.37 12.87
N LYS A 31 0.16 -1.19 12.16
CA LYS A 31 -0.32 -2.13 11.16
C LYS A 31 0.62 -2.28 9.98
N LEU A 32 1.43 -1.26 9.66
CA LEU A 32 2.39 -1.33 8.54
C LEU A 32 3.32 -2.52 8.69
N LYS A 33 3.83 -2.77 9.89
CA LYS A 33 4.74 -3.89 10.15
C LYS A 33 4.02 -5.23 10.20
N GLU A 34 2.74 -5.23 10.54
CA GLU A 34 1.95 -6.46 10.60
C GLU A 34 1.67 -7.04 9.23
N ILE A 35 1.44 -6.18 8.23
CA ILE A 35 1.03 -6.62 6.88
C ILE A 35 2.18 -6.74 5.90
N GLN A 36 3.37 -6.26 6.24
CA GLN A 36 4.54 -6.31 5.37
C GLN A 36 5.58 -7.27 5.92
N LEU A 37 6.21 -8.03 5.03
CA LEU A 37 7.17 -9.05 5.42
C LEU A 37 8.56 -8.44 5.59
N ASN A 38 9.11 -8.55 6.80
CA ASN A 38 10.48 -8.14 7.06
C ASN A 38 11.44 -9.21 6.54
N ASP A 39 11.84 -9.04 5.30
CA ASP A 39 12.64 -10.02 4.57
C ASP A 39 13.60 -9.27 3.65
N THR A 40 14.78 -9.85 3.41
CA THR A 40 15.78 -9.25 2.51
C THR A 40 15.29 -9.13 1.07
N ASN A 41 14.27 -9.89 0.69
CA ASN A 41 13.64 -9.80 -0.63
C ASN A 41 12.58 -8.71 -0.74
N PHE A 42 12.25 -8.05 0.37
CA PHE A 42 11.29 -6.95 0.32
C PHE A 42 11.85 -5.78 -0.50
N SER A 43 10.99 -5.19 -1.33
CA SER A 43 11.36 -3.98 -2.06
C SER A 43 10.12 -3.14 -2.32
N SER A 44 10.32 -1.85 -2.56
CA SER A 44 9.21 -0.97 -2.94
C SER A 44 9.67 0.20 -3.79
N PHE A 45 8.73 0.69 -4.61
CA PHE A 45 8.81 1.98 -5.29
C PHE A 45 7.63 2.84 -4.85
N SER A 46 7.87 4.12 -4.68
CA SER A 46 6.83 5.07 -4.27
C SER A 46 6.41 5.99 -5.42
N ASP A 47 5.19 6.48 -5.35
CA ASP A 47 4.66 7.49 -6.25
C ASP A 47 5.06 8.92 -5.85
N VAL A 48 5.78 9.07 -4.75
CA VAL A 48 6.36 10.33 -4.29
C VAL A 48 7.85 10.16 -4.03
N GLN A 49 8.60 11.26 -4.06
CA GLN A 49 10.03 11.23 -3.81
C GLN A 49 10.34 10.74 -2.40
N PRO A 50 11.45 9.98 -2.23
CA PRO A 50 12.41 9.54 -3.26
C PRO A 50 11.87 8.38 -4.08
N TYR A 51 12.23 8.33 -5.39
CA TYR A 51 11.70 7.34 -6.33
C TYR A 51 12.55 6.08 -6.46
N ASP A 52 13.69 6.02 -5.79
CA ASP A 52 14.57 4.86 -5.86
C ASP A 52 13.99 3.63 -5.17
N LEU A 53 14.57 2.48 -5.46
CA LEU A 53 14.17 1.21 -4.86
C LEU A 53 14.52 1.20 -3.36
N LYS A 54 13.57 0.80 -2.53
CA LYS A 54 13.70 0.81 -1.07
C LYS A 54 13.67 -0.59 -0.51
N ASP A 55 14.46 -0.80 0.55
CA ASP A 55 14.36 -2.00 1.36
C ASP A 55 13.23 -1.88 2.39
N TYR A 56 13.01 -2.94 3.17
CA TYR A 56 11.93 -3.00 4.15
C TYR A 56 12.00 -1.84 5.15
N LYS A 57 13.15 -1.62 5.77
CA LYS A 57 13.31 -0.62 6.82
C LYS A 57 13.03 0.79 6.30
N THR A 58 13.58 1.14 5.15
CA THR A 58 13.38 2.44 4.53
C THR A 58 11.93 2.63 4.09
N SER A 59 11.32 1.59 3.53
CA SER A 59 9.93 1.63 3.08
C SER A 59 8.98 1.89 4.24
N ILE A 60 9.14 1.17 5.35
CA ILE A 60 8.31 1.36 6.55
C ILE A 60 8.45 2.80 7.06
N ALA A 61 9.66 3.32 7.19
CA ALA A 61 9.90 4.67 7.70
C ALA A 61 9.22 5.73 6.83
N LEU A 62 9.31 5.60 5.51
CA LEU A 62 8.70 6.56 4.59
C LEU A 62 7.19 6.44 4.54
N GLU A 63 6.66 5.23 4.67
CA GLU A 63 5.21 5.01 4.76
C GLU A 63 4.62 5.62 6.03
N GLU A 64 5.30 5.46 7.15
CA GLU A 64 4.90 6.09 8.41
C GLU A 64 4.84 7.61 8.25
N LEU A 65 5.88 8.20 7.67
CA LEU A 65 5.93 9.63 7.41
C LEU A 65 4.80 10.09 6.48
N ARG A 66 4.57 9.35 5.41
CA ARG A 66 3.51 9.64 4.44
C ARG A 66 2.14 9.68 5.11
N PHE A 67 1.81 8.64 5.86
CA PHE A 67 0.47 8.52 6.44
C PHE A 67 0.25 9.47 7.62
N VAL A 68 1.31 9.84 8.34
CA VAL A 68 1.22 10.87 9.39
C VAL A 68 1.01 12.26 8.79
N SER A 69 1.62 12.52 7.63
CA SER A 69 1.64 13.86 7.03
C SER A 69 0.37 14.24 6.29
N ILE A 70 -0.48 13.28 5.96
CA ILE A 70 -1.68 13.53 5.17
C ILE A 70 -2.92 13.51 6.07
N SER A 71 -3.75 14.56 5.98
CA SER A 71 -5.03 14.64 6.69
C SER A 71 -6.18 14.34 5.73
N ASP A 72 -7.31 13.93 6.28
CA ASP A 72 -8.53 13.64 5.51
C ASP A 72 -8.26 12.69 4.35
N TYR A 73 -7.40 11.69 4.61
CA TYR A 73 -7.00 10.73 3.60
C TYR A 73 -8.17 9.84 3.18
N ASP A 74 -8.33 9.71 1.88
CA ASP A 74 -9.26 8.75 1.28
C ASP A 74 -8.62 8.16 0.03
N TYR A 75 -9.13 7.01 -0.39
CA TYR A 75 -8.60 6.31 -1.55
C TYR A 75 -9.68 5.50 -2.23
N GLU A 76 -9.41 5.13 -3.47
CA GLU A 76 -10.29 4.24 -4.23
C GLU A 76 -9.44 3.27 -5.04
N ILE A 77 -9.72 1.99 -4.87
CA ILE A 77 -9.11 0.92 -5.64
C ILE A 77 -10.04 0.57 -6.78
N LYS A 78 -9.55 0.70 -8.02
CA LYS A 78 -10.34 0.47 -9.23
C LYS A 78 -9.77 -0.67 -10.04
N ASN A 79 -10.66 -1.52 -10.57
CA ASN A 79 -10.32 -2.59 -11.51
C ASN A 79 -9.23 -3.54 -10.97
N PRO A 80 -9.36 -4.05 -9.73
CA PRO A 80 -8.33 -4.93 -9.19
C PRO A 80 -8.26 -6.25 -9.95
N LYS A 81 -7.01 -6.70 -10.18
CA LYS A 81 -6.75 -8.01 -10.78
C LYS A 81 -5.80 -8.77 -9.88
N ILE A 82 -6.23 -9.94 -9.43
CA ILE A 82 -5.45 -10.82 -8.55
C ILE A 82 -5.02 -12.04 -9.32
N SER A 83 -3.73 -12.38 -9.23
CA SER A 83 -3.19 -13.63 -9.76
C SER A 83 -2.48 -14.36 -8.63
N ILE A 84 -2.86 -15.60 -8.38
CA ILE A 84 -2.30 -16.41 -7.28
C ILE A 84 -1.48 -17.55 -7.88
N PHE A 85 -0.24 -17.70 -7.41
CA PHE A 85 0.70 -18.71 -7.86
C PHE A 85 1.24 -19.45 -6.63
N ASN A 86 0.57 -20.54 -6.21
CA ASN A 86 0.91 -21.25 -4.96
C ASN A 86 0.91 -20.31 -3.75
N ASP A 87 2.07 -20.05 -3.17
CA ASP A 87 2.24 -19.20 -1.99
C ASP A 87 2.63 -17.77 -2.32
N SER A 88 2.46 -17.36 -3.56
CA SER A 88 2.68 -15.97 -3.96
C SER A 88 1.49 -15.45 -4.76
N ALA A 89 1.31 -14.13 -4.71
CA ALA A 89 0.20 -13.48 -5.40
C ALA A 89 0.63 -12.10 -5.88
N VAL A 90 -0.01 -11.66 -6.96
CA VAL A 90 0.15 -10.32 -7.50
C VAL A 90 -1.23 -9.68 -7.56
N LEU A 91 -1.36 -8.50 -6.98
CA LEU A 91 -2.57 -7.68 -7.07
C LEU A 91 -2.22 -6.37 -7.74
N ALA A 92 -2.82 -6.12 -8.90
CA ALA A 92 -2.62 -4.89 -9.66
C ALA A 92 -3.94 -4.14 -9.78
N PHE A 93 -3.89 -2.82 -9.69
CA PHE A 93 -5.09 -1.99 -9.78
C PHE A 93 -4.76 -0.55 -10.12
N GLU A 94 -5.79 0.18 -10.54
CA GLU A 94 -5.74 1.62 -10.65
C GLU A 94 -6.09 2.22 -9.30
N LEU A 95 -5.44 3.33 -8.95
CA LEU A 95 -5.54 3.89 -7.61
C LEU A 95 -5.78 5.38 -7.67
N MET A 96 -6.77 5.85 -6.90
CA MET A 96 -6.90 7.28 -6.64
C MET A 96 -6.74 7.49 -5.13
N GLN A 97 -5.92 8.48 -4.78
CA GLN A 97 -5.73 8.91 -3.40
C GLN A 97 -5.98 10.40 -3.29
N LYS A 98 -6.59 10.83 -2.21
CA LYS A 98 -6.80 12.25 -1.95
C LYS A 98 -6.66 12.54 -0.47
N GLY A 99 -6.33 13.77 -0.16
CA GLY A 99 -6.16 14.22 1.20
C GLY A 99 -5.70 15.65 1.26
N MET A 100 -5.21 16.05 2.42
CA MET A 100 -4.73 17.41 2.65
C MET A 100 -3.35 17.37 3.29
N LEU A 101 -2.42 18.12 2.72
CA LEU A 101 -1.13 18.39 3.33
C LEU A 101 -1.24 19.71 4.09
N VAL A 102 -0.89 19.70 5.38
CA VAL A 102 -1.00 20.87 6.24
C VAL A 102 0.38 21.40 6.55
N ASP A 103 0.59 22.69 6.29
CA ASP A 103 1.79 23.42 6.71
C ASP A 103 1.46 24.15 8.02
N ASN A 104 1.95 23.62 9.13
CA ASN A 104 1.68 24.17 10.46
C ASN A 104 2.35 25.53 10.69
N LYS A 105 3.42 25.85 9.96
CA LYS A 105 4.11 27.12 10.08
C LYS A 105 3.35 28.25 9.37
N ALA A 106 2.82 27.94 8.19
CA ALA A 106 2.08 28.91 7.39
C ALA A 106 0.57 28.91 7.69
N TYR A 107 0.09 27.96 8.49
CA TYR A 107 -1.33 27.75 8.77
C TYR A 107 -2.15 27.55 7.49
N THR A 108 -1.56 26.87 6.51
CA THR A 108 -2.21 26.59 5.24
C THR A 108 -2.40 25.09 5.04
N GLY A 109 -3.40 24.73 4.27
CA GLY A 109 -3.64 23.36 3.84
C GLY A 109 -3.74 23.29 2.33
N GLU A 110 -3.19 22.24 1.76
CA GLU A 110 -3.26 21.99 0.33
C GLU A 110 -3.94 20.66 0.06
N HIS A 111 -5.05 20.71 -0.70
CA HIS A 111 -5.71 19.48 -1.16
C HIS A 111 -4.88 18.84 -2.25
N ILE A 112 -4.65 17.54 -2.13
CA ILE A 112 -3.93 16.77 -3.13
C ILE A 112 -4.81 15.64 -3.64
N THR A 113 -4.65 15.32 -4.92
CA THR A 113 -5.24 14.13 -5.55
C THR A 113 -4.16 13.46 -6.36
N ILE A 114 -3.90 12.20 -6.07
CA ILE A 114 -2.93 11.38 -6.79
C ILE A 114 -3.69 10.30 -7.54
N ILE A 115 -3.58 10.33 -8.86
CA ILE A 115 -4.12 9.29 -9.73
C ILE A 115 -2.94 8.47 -10.22
N GLY A 116 -3.02 7.17 -10.02
CA GLY A 116 -1.89 6.32 -10.33
C GLY A 116 -2.25 4.86 -10.49
N ARG A 117 -1.23 4.04 -10.37
CA ARG A 117 -1.32 2.59 -10.52
C ARG A 117 -0.55 1.94 -9.40
N ALA A 118 -1.00 0.76 -9.02
CA ALA A 118 -0.39 0.03 -7.92
C ALA A 118 -0.22 -1.43 -8.28
N THR A 119 0.87 -2.02 -7.84
CA THR A 119 1.10 -3.47 -7.88
C THR A 119 1.65 -3.88 -6.54
N PHE A 120 1.01 -4.88 -5.93
CA PHE A 120 1.45 -5.49 -4.68
C PHE A 120 1.76 -6.94 -4.94
N VAL A 121 2.92 -7.40 -4.46
CA VAL A 121 3.26 -8.82 -4.47
C VAL A 121 3.21 -9.30 -3.02
N LEU A 122 2.56 -10.43 -2.80
CA LEU A 122 2.38 -11.02 -1.47
C LEU A 122 2.91 -12.44 -1.45
N TRP A 123 3.45 -12.83 -0.30
CA TRP A 123 3.87 -14.20 0.00
C TRP A 123 3.06 -14.72 1.18
N LYS A 124 2.70 -16.00 1.12
CA LYS A 124 2.04 -16.68 2.24
C LYS A 124 3.09 -17.37 3.10
N LYS A 125 3.49 -16.73 4.24
CA LYS A 125 4.54 -17.22 5.15
C LYS A 125 4.25 -16.86 6.61
N PRO A 126 3.52 -17.64 7.37
CA PRO A 126 2.52 -18.63 7.00
C PRO A 126 1.21 -18.00 6.55
N THR A 127 1.04 -16.71 6.80
CA THR A 127 -0.10 -15.91 6.33
C THR A 127 0.35 -14.97 5.22
N TRP A 128 -0.60 -14.43 4.49
CA TRP A 128 -0.28 -13.49 3.42
C TRP A 128 0.33 -12.21 3.98
N LYS A 129 1.47 -11.80 3.42
CA LYS A 129 2.14 -10.55 3.75
C LYS A 129 2.71 -9.92 2.49
N ILE A 130 2.77 -8.60 2.49
CA ILE A 130 3.30 -7.84 1.35
C ILE A 130 4.82 -7.98 1.31
N ILE A 131 5.35 -8.34 0.13
CA ILE A 131 6.80 -8.43 -0.11
C ILE A 131 7.29 -7.41 -1.11
N HIS A 132 6.39 -6.83 -1.92
CA HIS A 132 6.74 -5.78 -2.87
C HIS A 132 5.57 -4.83 -3.07
N ILE A 133 5.88 -3.54 -3.17
CA ILE A 133 4.90 -2.50 -3.47
C ILE A 133 5.46 -1.64 -4.59
N HIS A 134 4.66 -1.42 -5.61
CA HIS A 134 4.98 -0.45 -6.66
C HIS A 134 3.81 0.51 -6.82
N LEU A 135 4.02 1.75 -6.43
CA LEU A 135 3.07 2.83 -6.66
C LEU A 135 3.65 3.76 -7.72
N SER A 136 2.85 4.14 -8.69
CA SER A 136 3.26 5.11 -9.70
C SER A 136 2.16 6.14 -9.90
N LYS A 137 2.56 7.37 -10.15
CA LYS A 137 1.66 8.50 -10.36
C LYS A 137 1.55 8.78 -11.85
N ILE A 138 0.33 8.96 -12.36
CA ILE A 138 0.08 9.27 -13.76
C ILE A 138 -0.40 10.70 -13.99
N ASN A 139 -0.97 11.37 -12.99
CA ASN A 139 -1.30 12.80 -13.09
C ASN A 139 -0.08 13.63 -12.66
N LYS A 140 0.01 14.81 -13.18
CA LYS A 140 1.12 15.73 -12.86
C LYS A 140 0.87 16.54 -11.60
#